data_5022137a6e5f380f34587cf17281b014
#
_entry.id   5022137a6e5f380f34587cf17281b014
#
_cell.length_a   1.000
_cell.length_b   1.000
_cell.length_c   1.000
_cell.angle_alpha   90.00
_cell.angle_beta   90.00
_cell.angle_gamma   90.00
#
_symmetry.space_group_name_H-M   'P 1'
#
loop_
_entity.id
_entity.type
_entity.pdbx_description
1 polymer ?
#
loop_
_entity_poly.entity_id
_entity_poly.type
_entity_poly.pdbx_seq_one_letter_code
_entity_poly.pdbx_strand_id
1 'polypeptide(L)'
;YCWRGGQRSGALALVLGQIGFRVTIIEGGYKAFRNAMLADLPAQAQRLRYRVVCGPTGSGKTRLLHALQGAGAQVLDLEGLAQHRASVLGLIPGQPQPSQKQFEMRVWDALRHFDAARPVYVEAESKKVGNCTLPDALIDAMRASDCLRVDLSDDERVALLLEDYPFFVSDPVFFCQRLDTLIALRGHEVVDEWKRLVHAGEIEAVVRELLALHYDPGYATSTRRNFARFGEALPVALADRGPQALARAAKAIVQGEDDENAASGGAGA
;
A
#
# COMPACT_ATOMS: atom_id res chain seq x y z
N TYR A 1 27.92 -12.46 -0.65
CA TYR A 1 27.58 -13.02 -1.98
C TYR A 1 28.03 -12.08 -3.09
N CYS A 2 28.14 -12.55 -4.31
CA CYS A 2 28.33 -11.72 -5.48
C CYS A 2 27.29 -12.02 -6.55
N TRP A 3 27.23 -11.17 -7.62
CA TRP A 3 26.15 -11.23 -8.61
C TRP A 3 25.96 -12.60 -9.26
N ARG A 4 27.05 -13.31 -9.54
CA ARG A 4 27.07 -14.62 -10.23
C ARG A 4 27.65 -15.75 -9.39
N GLY A 5 27.79 -15.61 -8.07
CA GLY A 5 28.38 -16.64 -7.20
C GLY A 5 29.87 -16.91 -7.48
N GLY A 6 30.65 -15.87 -7.89
CA GLY A 6 32.01 -16.03 -8.34
C GLY A 6 33.07 -15.87 -7.24
N GLN A 7 34.32 -15.64 -7.67
CA GLN A 7 35.54 -15.65 -6.86
C GLN A 7 35.46 -14.82 -5.56
N ARG A 8 34.84 -13.61 -5.58
CA ARG A 8 34.74 -12.76 -4.38
C ARG A 8 33.94 -13.42 -3.25
N SER A 9 32.81 -14.05 -3.55
CA SER A 9 32.03 -14.77 -2.55
C SER A 9 32.75 -16.01 -2.07
N GLY A 10 33.44 -16.74 -2.95
CA GLY A 10 34.24 -17.91 -2.60
C GLY A 10 35.43 -17.55 -1.69
N ALA A 11 36.17 -16.50 -2.03
CA ALA A 11 37.30 -16.05 -1.20
C ALA A 11 36.83 -15.60 0.20
N LEU A 12 35.74 -14.82 0.29
CA LEU A 12 35.20 -14.43 1.58
C LEU A 12 34.71 -15.63 2.39
N ALA A 13 34.02 -16.59 1.74
CA ALA A 13 33.55 -17.80 2.39
C ALA A 13 34.70 -18.64 2.97
N LEU A 14 35.81 -18.75 2.23
CA LEU A 14 37.00 -19.46 2.66
C LEU A 14 37.59 -18.81 3.95
N VAL A 15 37.79 -17.49 3.93
CA VAL A 15 38.31 -16.74 5.07
C VAL A 15 37.41 -16.89 6.29
N LEU A 16 36.10 -16.67 6.12
CA LEU A 16 35.14 -16.80 7.23
C LEU A 16 35.09 -18.23 7.78
N GLY A 17 35.16 -19.23 6.89
CA GLY A 17 35.24 -20.64 7.32
C GLY A 17 36.49 -20.96 8.12
N GLN A 18 37.66 -20.42 7.75
CA GLN A 18 38.90 -20.56 8.52
C GLN A 18 38.87 -19.90 9.91
N ILE A 19 38.10 -18.80 10.04
CA ILE A 19 37.89 -18.13 11.33
C ILE A 19 36.91 -18.93 12.23
N GLY A 20 36.21 -19.94 11.68
CA GLY A 20 35.25 -20.77 12.42
C GLY A 20 33.78 -20.41 12.22
N PHE A 21 33.44 -19.52 11.30
CA PHE A 21 32.06 -19.25 10.94
C PHE A 21 31.46 -20.35 10.08
N ARG A 22 30.20 -20.73 10.32
CA ARG A 22 29.43 -21.56 9.39
C ARG A 22 29.04 -20.71 8.19
N VAL A 23 29.54 -21.05 7.01
CA VAL A 23 29.31 -20.27 5.78
C VAL A 23 28.53 -21.10 4.77
N THR A 24 27.49 -20.50 4.19
CA THR A 24 26.73 -21.05 3.07
C THR A 24 26.85 -20.14 1.86
N ILE A 25 27.13 -20.69 0.70
CA ILE A 25 27.21 -19.97 -0.57
C ILE A 25 25.99 -20.33 -1.40
N ILE A 26 25.30 -19.30 -1.93
CA ILE A 26 24.23 -19.53 -2.90
C ILE A 26 24.87 -19.80 -4.27
N GLU A 27 24.65 -20.98 -4.81
CA GLU A 27 25.07 -21.35 -6.16
C GLU A 27 24.46 -20.41 -7.19
N GLY A 28 25.26 -19.92 -8.16
CA GLY A 28 24.83 -18.90 -9.12
C GLY A 28 24.65 -17.48 -8.53
N GLY A 29 24.82 -17.30 -7.20
CA GLY A 29 24.79 -16.03 -6.49
C GLY A 29 23.44 -15.34 -6.53
N TYR A 30 23.46 -14.00 -6.42
CA TYR A 30 22.24 -13.20 -6.40
C TYR A 30 21.36 -13.38 -7.64
N LYS A 31 21.95 -13.61 -8.81
CA LYS A 31 21.17 -13.82 -10.05
C LYS A 31 20.30 -15.09 -9.96
N ALA A 32 20.85 -16.19 -9.44
CA ALA A 32 20.10 -17.43 -9.26
C ALA A 32 18.98 -17.25 -8.21
N PHE A 33 19.30 -16.64 -7.07
CA PHE A 33 18.30 -16.29 -6.06
C PHE A 33 17.17 -15.43 -6.65
N ARG A 34 17.51 -14.36 -7.38
CA ARG A 34 16.54 -13.47 -8.01
C ARG A 34 15.63 -14.20 -8.99
N ASN A 35 16.17 -15.07 -9.82
CA ASN A 35 15.39 -15.84 -10.79
C ASN A 35 14.42 -16.81 -10.07
N ALA A 36 14.89 -17.50 -9.04
CA ALA A 36 14.06 -18.40 -8.23
C ALA A 36 12.91 -17.62 -7.53
N MET A 37 13.23 -16.48 -6.93
CA MET A 37 12.24 -15.60 -6.30
C MET A 37 11.17 -15.13 -7.30
N LEU A 38 11.57 -14.68 -8.50
CA LEU A 38 10.62 -14.23 -9.52
C LEU A 38 9.76 -15.38 -10.06
N ALA A 39 10.29 -16.59 -10.14
CA ALA A 39 9.53 -17.76 -10.54
C ALA A 39 8.52 -18.21 -9.46
N ASP A 40 8.85 -18.04 -8.18
CA ASP A 40 8.00 -18.39 -7.04
C ASP A 40 6.91 -17.34 -6.73
N LEU A 41 7.18 -16.06 -7.01
CA LEU A 41 6.31 -14.96 -6.64
C LEU A 41 4.84 -15.13 -7.11
N PRO A 42 4.55 -15.58 -8.35
CA PRO A 42 3.17 -15.82 -8.78
C PRO A 42 2.44 -16.86 -7.93
N ALA A 43 3.10 -17.95 -7.57
CA ALA A 43 2.53 -19.00 -6.74
C ALA A 43 2.25 -18.49 -5.33
N GLN A 44 3.16 -17.68 -4.75
CA GLN A 44 2.95 -17.04 -3.44
C GLN A 44 1.77 -16.07 -3.46
N ALA A 45 1.60 -15.29 -4.53
CA ALA A 45 0.48 -14.37 -4.65
C ALA A 45 -0.87 -15.11 -4.81
N GLN A 46 -0.92 -16.19 -5.60
CA GLN A 46 -2.15 -16.91 -5.93
C GLN A 46 -2.66 -17.81 -4.81
N ARG A 47 -1.79 -18.28 -3.90
CA ARG A 47 -2.20 -19.16 -2.80
C ARG A 47 -2.97 -18.46 -1.68
N LEU A 48 -2.97 -17.12 -1.67
CA LEU A 48 -3.54 -16.30 -0.61
C LEU A 48 -4.93 -15.80 -0.97
N ARG A 49 -5.79 -15.65 0.04
CA ARG A 49 -7.07 -14.95 -0.08
C ARG A 49 -6.86 -13.50 0.34
N TYR A 50 -7.29 -12.55 -0.47
CA TYR A 50 -7.18 -11.14 -0.14
C TYR A 50 -8.52 -10.54 0.28
N ARG A 51 -8.46 -9.52 1.13
CA ARG A 51 -9.53 -8.56 1.44
C ARG A 51 -9.01 -7.18 1.06
N VAL A 52 -9.55 -6.61 0.00
CA VAL A 52 -9.05 -5.34 -0.53
C VAL A 52 -9.73 -4.17 0.13
N VAL A 53 -8.95 -3.36 0.85
CA VAL A 53 -9.44 -2.16 1.53
C VAL A 53 -9.52 -1.01 0.53
N CYS A 54 -10.75 -0.71 0.11
CA CYS A 54 -11.11 0.35 -0.82
C CYS A 54 -11.59 1.58 -0.06
N GLY A 55 -11.46 2.76 -0.66
CA GLY A 55 -11.94 4.03 -0.11
C GLY A 55 -11.22 5.19 -0.79
N PRO A 56 -11.87 6.34 -0.98
CA PRO A 56 -11.28 7.49 -1.65
C PRO A 56 -10.03 8.01 -0.92
N THR A 57 -9.35 8.95 -1.52
CA THR A 57 -8.17 9.60 -0.89
C THR A 57 -8.56 10.22 0.45
N GLY A 58 -7.75 9.99 1.47
CA GLY A 58 -8.01 10.49 2.83
C GLY A 58 -9.03 9.69 3.64
N SER A 59 -9.59 8.58 3.13
CA SER A 59 -10.59 7.78 3.88
C SER A 59 -10.02 6.95 5.04
N GLY A 60 -8.70 6.96 5.26
CA GLY A 60 -8.07 6.26 6.38
C GLY A 60 -7.70 4.80 6.09
N LYS A 61 -7.64 4.36 4.81
CA LYS A 61 -7.27 2.97 4.44
C LYS A 61 -6.01 2.47 5.12
N THR A 62 -4.92 3.21 4.99
CA THR A 62 -3.61 2.84 5.56
C THR A 62 -3.67 2.77 7.10
N ARG A 63 -4.35 3.74 7.73
CA ARG A 63 -4.56 3.71 9.19
C ARG A 63 -5.41 2.51 9.62
N LEU A 64 -6.45 2.15 8.84
CA LEU A 64 -7.25 0.96 9.10
C LEU A 64 -6.44 -0.33 8.91
N LEU A 65 -5.58 -0.41 7.90
CA LEU A 65 -4.66 -1.55 7.72
C LEU A 65 -3.73 -1.72 8.92
N HIS A 66 -3.16 -0.63 9.43
CA HIS A 66 -2.33 -0.70 10.64
C HIS A 66 -3.14 -1.12 11.88
N ALA A 67 -4.40 -0.67 11.99
CA ALA A 67 -5.29 -1.10 13.08
C ALA A 67 -5.66 -2.59 12.95
N LEU A 68 -5.90 -3.10 11.74
CA LEU A 68 -6.10 -4.52 11.44
C LEU A 68 -4.89 -5.35 11.83
N GLN A 69 -3.68 -4.90 11.50
CA GLN A 69 -2.43 -5.54 11.90
C GLN A 69 -2.31 -5.58 13.43
N GLY A 70 -2.62 -4.47 14.12
CA GLY A 70 -2.67 -4.39 15.58
C GLY A 70 -3.72 -5.30 16.22
N ALA A 71 -4.79 -5.64 15.50
CA ALA A 71 -5.81 -6.61 15.90
C ALA A 71 -5.44 -8.08 15.54
N GLY A 72 -4.23 -8.32 14.99
CA GLY A 72 -3.72 -9.65 14.68
C GLY A 72 -4.04 -10.14 13.26
N ALA A 73 -4.58 -9.29 12.39
CA ALA A 73 -4.80 -9.64 10.98
C ALA A 73 -3.48 -9.65 10.18
N GLN A 74 -3.45 -10.41 9.10
CA GLN A 74 -2.35 -10.37 8.13
C GLN A 74 -2.54 -9.18 7.20
N VAL A 75 -1.54 -8.33 7.10
CA VAL A 75 -1.59 -7.09 6.31
C VAL A 75 -0.43 -7.01 5.33
N LEU A 76 -0.73 -6.72 4.06
CA LEU A 76 0.24 -6.39 3.03
C LEU A 76 0.19 -4.88 2.78
N ASP A 77 1.06 -4.14 3.44
CA ASP A 77 1.19 -2.68 3.31
C ASP A 77 2.05 -2.33 2.09
N LEU A 78 1.42 -2.15 0.94
CA LEU A 78 2.09 -1.86 -0.33
C LEU A 78 2.72 -0.47 -0.37
N GLU A 79 2.09 0.53 0.24
CA GLU A 79 2.62 1.88 0.37
C GLU A 79 3.88 1.90 1.23
N GLY A 80 3.85 1.23 2.38
CA GLY A 80 5.01 1.07 3.26
C GLY A 80 6.16 0.32 2.59
N LEU A 81 5.89 -0.77 1.88
CA LEU A 81 6.91 -1.51 1.11
C LEU A 81 7.53 -0.66 -0.01
N ALA A 82 6.75 0.21 -0.65
CA ALA A 82 7.18 1.12 -1.70
C ALA A 82 7.80 2.42 -1.16
N GLN A 83 7.67 2.71 0.13
CA GLN A 83 8.04 4.00 0.75
C GLN A 83 7.42 5.20 0.01
N HIS A 84 6.13 5.08 -0.34
CA HIS A 84 5.40 6.06 -1.13
C HIS A 84 3.91 5.96 -0.85
N ARG A 85 3.25 7.08 -0.67
CA ARG A 85 1.78 7.12 -0.65
C ARG A 85 1.29 7.13 -2.10
N ALA A 86 0.39 6.26 -2.46
CA ALA A 86 0.02 5.95 -3.84
C ALA A 86 -0.75 7.07 -4.57
N SER A 87 -0.36 8.31 -4.39
CA SER A 87 -0.95 9.48 -5.05
C SER A 87 0.10 10.27 -5.85
N VAL A 88 -0.36 11.14 -6.75
CA VAL A 88 0.54 12.07 -7.47
C VAL A 88 1.35 12.94 -6.50
N LEU A 89 0.76 13.27 -5.35
CA LEU A 89 1.39 14.02 -4.27
C LEU A 89 2.05 13.13 -3.21
N GLY A 90 2.12 11.82 -3.42
CA GLY A 90 2.51 10.82 -2.43
C GLY A 90 4.00 10.67 -2.14
N LEU A 91 4.86 11.53 -2.70
CA LEU A 91 6.29 11.55 -2.39
C LEU A 91 6.50 11.96 -0.92
N ILE A 92 7.23 11.14 -0.17
CA ILE A 92 7.58 11.42 1.23
C ILE A 92 8.98 12.06 1.26
N PRO A 93 9.11 13.31 1.75
CA PRO A 93 10.41 13.98 1.83
C PRO A 93 11.44 13.17 2.62
N GLY A 94 12.66 13.06 2.10
CA GLY A 94 13.75 12.34 2.77
C GLY A 94 13.65 10.82 2.73
N GLN A 95 12.59 10.23 2.14
CA GLN A 95 12.43 8.78 1.99
C GLN A 95 12.44 8.38 0.51
N PRO A 96 13.60 8.02 -0.05
CA PRO A 96 13.66 7.56 -1.43
C PRO A 96 12.97 6.21 -1.60
N GLN A 97 12.21 6.05 -2.68
CA GLN A 97 11.61 4.77 -3.01
C GLN A 97 12.67 3.69 -3.24
N PRO A 98 12.38 2.43 -2.92
CA PRO A 98 13.26 1.31 -3.25
C PRO A 98 13.35 1.14 -4.78
N SER A 99 14.42 0.50 -5.24
CA SER A 99 14.45 0.04 -6.62
C SER A 99 13.36 -1.00 -6.87
N GLN A 100 12.91 -1.15 -8.13
CA GLN A 100 11.93 -2.18 -8.51
C GLN A 100 12.33 -3.58 -8.01
N LYS A 101 13.61 -3.94 -8.12
CA LYS A 101 14.12 -5.23 -7.63
C LYS A 101 13.98 -5.41 -6.13
N GLN A 102 14.21 -4.35 -5.38
CA GLN A 102 14.09 -4.36 -3.92
C GLN A 102 12.62 -4.39 -3.49
N PHE A 103 11.75 -3.66 -4.17
CA PHE A 103 10.31 -3.68 -3.94
C PHE A 103 9.72 -5.07 -4.17
N GLU A 104 10.00 -5.71 -5.32
CA GLU A 104 9.52 -7.08 -5.61
C GLU A 104 10.05 -8.09 -4.60
N MET A 105 11.29 -7.94 -4.13
CA MET A 105 11.84 -8.82 -3.08
C MET A 105 11.10 -8.64 -1.75
N ARG A 106 10.78 -7.40 -1.36
CA ARG A 106 10.02 -7.11 -0.14
C ARG A 106 8.60 -7.67 -0.23
N VAL A 107 7.94 -7.51 -1.39
CA VAL A 107 6.60 -8.09 -1.65
C VAL A 107 6.66 -9.61 -1.54
N TRP A 108 7.58 -10.27 -2.24
CA TRP A 108 7.74 -11.72 -2.19
C TRP A 108 8.02 -12.21 -0.76
N ASP A 109 8.90 -11.52 -0.04
CA ASP A 109 9.22 -11.87 1.35
C ASP A 109 8.00 -11.75 2.27
N ALA A 110 7.17 -10.71 2.12
CA ALA A 110 5.93 -10.58 2.87
C ALA A 110 4.95 -11.72 2.54
N LEU A 111 4.72 -11.99 1.25
CA LEU A 111 3.74 -13.00 0.81
C LEU A 111 4.07 -14.41 1.33
N ARG A 112 5.34 -14.81 1.34
CA ARG A 112 5.74 -16.15 1.77
C ARG A 112 5.55 -16.43 3.27
N HIS A 113 5.43 -15.38 4.08
CA HIS A 113 5.23 -15.49 5.52
C HIS A 113 3.76 -15.51 5.93
N PHE A 114 2.82 -15.22 5.02
CA PHE A 114 1.40 -15.28 5.33
C PHE A 114 0.87 -16.71 5.36
N ASP A 115 -0.03 -16.96 6.30
CA ASP A 115 -0.82 -18.19 6.39
C ASP A 115 -1.96 -18.17 5.36
N ALA A 116 -2.02 -19.15 4.48
CA ALA A 116 -3.04 -19.24 3.44
C ALA A 116 -4.46 -19.54 3.99
N ALA A 117 -4.56 -20.04 5.21
CA ALA A 117 -5.84 -20.28 5.85
C ALA A 117 -6.54 -18.99 6.31
N ARG A 118 -5.79 -17.89 6.43
CA ARG A 118 -6.27 -16.59 6.92
C ARG A 118 -6.24 -15.54 5.80
N PRO A 119 -7.20 -14.61 5.75
CA PRO A 119 -7.17 -13.56 4.74
C PRO A 119 -6.00 -12.59 4.95
N VAL A 120 -5.54 -12.01 3.85
CA VAL A 120 -4.53 -10.94 3.82
C VAL A 120 -5.23 -9.65 3.42
N TYR A 121 -5.20 -8.66 4.30
CA TYR A 121 -5.74 -7.33 4.02
C TYR A 121 -4.71 -6.51 3.26
N VAL A 122 -5.16 -5.81 2.21
CA VAL A 122 -4.30 -5.02 1.33
C VAL A 122 -5.05 -3.79 0.81
N GLU A 123 -4.36 -2.69 0.55
CA GLU A 123 -4.98 -1.50 -0.04
C GLU A 123 -5.35 -1.70 -1.52
N ALA A 124 -6.44 -1.04 -1.94
CA ALA A 124 -6.86 -0.99 -3.35
C ALA A 124 -5.92 -0.11 -4.16
N GLU A 125 -4.76 -0.66 -4.50
CA GLU A 125 -3.73 0.05 -5.24
C GLU A 125 -3.85 -0.10 -6.75
N SER A 126 -3.32 0.90 -7.47
CA SER A 126 -3.11 0.80 -8.91
C SER A 126 -1.92 -0.13 -9.21
N LYS A 127 -1.71 -0.46 -10.50
CA LYS A 127 -0.53 -1.25 -10.92
C LYS A 127 0.80 -0.59 -10.51
N LYS A 128 0.79 0.72 -10.21
CA LYS A 128 1.99 1.46 -9.79
C LYS A 128 1.77 2.15 -8.45
N VAL A 129 2.75 2.04 -7.58
CA VAL A 129 2.89 2.78 -6.32
C VAL A 129 4.13 3.67 -6.47
N GLY A 130 3.92 4.92 -6.88
CA GLY A 130 5.00 5.80 -7.31
C GLY A 130 5.77 5.22 -8.50
N ASN A 131 7.07 4.98 -8.33
CA ASN A 131 7.95 4.38 -9.36
C ASN A 131 7.98 2.85 -9.32
N CYS A 132 7.37 2.22 -8.31
CA CYS A 132 7.33 0.78 -8.17
C CYS A 132 6.11 0.19 -8.88
N THR A 133 6.31 -0.93 -9.58
CA THR A 133 5.25 -1.66 -10.28
C THR A 133 4.94 -2.94 -9.51
N LEU A 134 3.66 -3.17 -9.21
CA LEU A 134 3.17 -4.39 -8.57
C LEU A 134 3.36 -5.60 -9.51
N PRO A 135 3.73 -6.77 -8.98
CA PRO A 135 3.74 -8.02 -9.75
C PRO A 135 2.36 -8.31 -10.34
N ASP A 136 2.31 -8.73 -11.62
CA ASP A 136 1.04 -8.97 -12.33
C ASP A 136 0.17 -9.99 -11.59
N ALA A 137 0.73 -11.10 -11.14
CA ALA A 137 -0.03 -12.13 -10.42
C ALA A 137 -0.65 -11.62 -9.10
N LEU A 138 0.01 -10.68 -8.41
CA LEU A 138 -0.53 -10.07 -7.20
C LEU A 138 -1.70 -9.13 -7.53
N ILE A 139 -1.52 -8.24 -8.50
CA ILE A 139 -2.58 -7.28 -8.86
C ILE A 139 -3.81 -8.00 -9.41
N ASP A 140 -3.64 -9.09 -10.18
CA ASP A 140 -4.73 -9.89 -10.70
C ASP A 140 -5.50 -10.60 -9.56
N ALA A 141 -4.78 -11.18 -8.59
CA ALA A 141 -5.39 -11.79 -7.40
C ALA A 141 -6.16 -10.75 -6.57
N MET A 142 -5.58 -9.58 -6.32
CA MET A 142 -6.25 -8.49 -5.59
C MET A 142 -7.52 -8.03 -6.31
N ARG A 143 -7.48 -7.86 -7.64
CA ARG A 143 -8.63 -7.38 -8.44
C ARG A 143 -9.81 -8.34 -8.47
N ALA A 144 -9.56 -9.63 -8.28
CA ALA A 144 -10.58 -10.66 -8.22
C ALA A 144 -11.17 -10.86 -6.81
N SER A 145 -10.59 -10.21 -5.80
CA SER A 145 -10.90 -10.46 -4.39
C SER A 145 -12.03 -9.59 -3.85
N ASP A 146 -12.55 -9.99 -2.69
CA ASP A 146 -13.57 -9.24 -1.94
C ASP A 146 -13.04 -7.89 -1.48
N CYS A 147 -13.94 -6.91 -1.43
CA CYS A 147 -13.61 -5.55 -1.06
C CYS A 147 -14.28 -5.14 0.26
N LEU A 148 -13.55 -4.37 1.05
CA LEU A 148 -14.07 -3.56 2.15
C LEU A 148 -14.08 -2.10 1.69
N ARG A 149 -15.20 -1.38 1.83
CA ARG A 149 -15.31 0.01 1.46
C ARG A 149 -15.29 0.88 2.69
N VAL A 150 -14.21 1.61 2.88
CA VAL A 150 -14.06 2.56 4.00
C VAL A 150 -14.78 3.86 3.67
N ASP A 151 -15.71 4.22 4.53
CA ASP A 151 -16.48 5.45 4.46
C ASP A 151 -16.12 6.37 5.64
N LEU A 152 -15.60 7.56 5.35
CA LEU A 152 -15.26 8.61 6.30
C LEU A 152 -15.79 9.94 5.76
N SER A 153 -16.30 10.82 6.63
CA SER A 153 -16.85 12.12 6.21
C SER A 153 -15.77 13.01 5.56
N ASP A 154 -16.19 13.92 4.68
CA ASP A 154 -15.24 14.78 3.95
C ASP A 154 -14.42 15.67 4.88
N ASP A 155 -15.01 16.18 5.97
CA ASP A 155 -14.29 16.98 6.95
C ASP A 155 -13.20 16.16 7.67
N GLU A 156 -13.52 14.93 8.04
CA GLU A 156 -12.56 14.01 8.64
C GLU A 156 -11.46 13.60 7.65
N ARG A 157 -11.80 13.43 6.37
CA ARG A 157 -10.83 13.13 5.29
C ARG A 157 -9.84 14.26 5.11
N VAL A 158 -10.31 15.51 5.08
CA VAL A 158 -9.46 16.69 4.99
C VAL A 158 -8.54 16.79 6.19
N ALA A 159 -9.10 16.67 7.40
CA ALA A 159 -8.33 16.72 8.63
C ALA A 159 -7.28 15.58 8.70
N LEU A 160 -7.62 14.38 8.27
CA LEU A 160 -6.69 13.24 8.19
C LEU A 160 -5.53 13.53 7.24
N LEU A 161 -5.81 14.11 6.07
CA LEU A 161 -4.76 14.46 5.11
C LEU A 161 -3.82 15.55 5.64
N LEU A 162 -4.35 16.56 6.36
CA LEU A 162 -3.51 17.57 7.00
C LEU A 162 -2.58 16.97 8.07
N GLU A 163 -3.07 15.98 8.83
CA GLU A 163 -2.25 15.23 9.79
C GLU A 163 -1.18 14.35 9.11
N ASP A 164 -1.56 13.67 8.02
CA ASP A 164 -0.68 12.72 7.33
C ASP A 164 0.37 13.39 6.44
N TYR A 165 0.14 14.65 6.04
CA TYR A 165 1.03 15.44 5.18
C TYR A 165 1.47 16.77 5.85
N PRO A 166 2.01 16.73 7.09
CA PRO A 166 2.36 17.95 7.83
C PRO A 166 3.41 18.79 7.09
N PHE A 167 4.23 18.15 6.23
CA PHE A 167 5.22 18.83 5.42
C PHE A 167 4.63 19.74 4.34
N PHE A 168 3.38 19.56 3.91
CA PHE A 168 2.70 20.50 3.02
C PHE A 168 2.23 21.75 3.76
N VAL A 169 1.89 21.60 5.04
CA VAL A 169 1.55 22.73 5.90
C VAL A 169 2.79 23.54 6.28
N SER A 170 3.91 22.84 6.59
CA SER A 170 5.15 23.47 7.05
C SER A 170 6.03 24.04 5.93
N ASP A 171 5.88 23.54 4.70
CA ASP A 171 6.65 23.98 3.53
C ASP A 171 5.73 24.32 2.33
N PRO A 172 5.16 25.55 2.31
CA PRO A 172 4.31 26.00 1.21
C PRO A 172 5.00 25.99 -0.16
N VAL A 173 6.32 26.21 -0.19
CA VAL A 173 7.10 26.19 -1.44
C VAL A 173 7.13 24.78 -2.02
N PHE A 174 7.42 23.79 -1.18
CA PHE A 174 7.38 22.39 -1.60
C PHE A 174 5.98 21.99 -2.04
N PHE A 175 4.93 22.39 -1.31
CA PHE A 175 3.55 22.10 -1.71
C PHE A 175 3.21 22.67 -3.09
N CYS A 176 3.53 23.97 -3.34
CA CYS A 176 3.33 24.58 -4.65
C CYS A 176 4.06 23.85 -5.78
N GLN A 177 5.33 23.41 -5.56
CA GLN A 177 6.06 22.59 -6.53
C GLN A 177 5.36 21.26 -6.81
N ARG A 178 4.74 20.65 -5.81
CA ARG A 178 3.96 19.41 -6.02
C ARG A 178 2.68 19.69 -6.80
N LEU A 179 1.99 20.80 -6.55
CA LEU A 179 0.80 21.21 -7.31
C LEU A 179 1.10 21.43 -8.79
N ASP A 180 2.32 21.89 -9.16
CA ASP A 180 2.74 22.04 -10.55
C ASP A 180 2.62 20.75 -11.37
N THR A 181 2.78 19.59 -10.73
CA THR A 181 2.61 18.28 -11.41
C THR A 181 1.18 18.04 -11.89
N LEU A 182 0.21 18.79 -11.39
CA LEU A 182 -1.21 18.69 -11.76
C LEU A 182 -1.62 19.63 -12.89
N ILE A 183 -0.74 20.54 -13.35
CA ILE A 183 -1.04 21.49 -14.42
C ILE A 183 -1.54 20.79 -15.69
N ALA A 184 -0.89 19.71 -16.08
CA ALA A 184 -1.28 18.94 -17.27
C ALA A 184 -2.69 18.33 -17.16
N LEU A 185 -3.21 18.13 -15.96
CA LEU A 185 -4.52 17.51 -15.71
C LEU A 185 -5.62 18.52 -15.36
N ARG A 186 -5.27 19.67 -14.81
CA ARG A 186 -6.22 20.66 -14.24
C ARG A 186 -6.15 22.03 -14.92
N GLY A 187 -5.09 22.29 -15.66
CA GLY A 187 -4.82 23.60 -16.26
C GLY A 187 -4.10 24.56 -15.30
N HIS A 188 -3.51 25.60 -15.87
CA HIS A 188 -2.78 26.62 -15.13
C HIS A 188 -3.67 27.42 -14.18
N GLU A 189 -4.85 27.83 -14.63
CA GLU A 189 -5.77 28.68 -13.86
C GLU A 189 -6.11 28.06 -12.50
N VAL A 190 -6.49 26.79 -12.47
CA VAL A 190 -6.86 26.08 -11.25
C VAL A 190 -5.63 25.89 -10.34
N VAL A 191 -4.50 25.51 -10.91
CA VAL A 191 -3.28 25.28 -10.11
C VAL A 191 -2.72 26.57 -9.55
N ASP A 192 -2.76 27.67 -10.32
CA ASP A 192 -2.29 28.99 -9.85
C ASP A 192 -3.20 29.53 -8.73
N GLU A 193 -4.51 29.28 -8.79
CA GLU A 193 -5.40 29.59 -7.67
C GLU A 193 -5.08 28.76 -6.42
N TRP A 194 -4.84 27.46 -6.55
CA TRP A 194 -4.40 26.65 -5.41
C TRP A 194 -3.11 27.16 -4.79
N LYS A 195 -2.12 27.55 -5.60
CA LYS A 195 -0.89 28.15 -5.09
C LYS A 195 -1.12 29.47 -4.36
N ARG A 196 -2.03 30.30 -4.87
CA ARG A 196 -2.43 31.55 -4.21
C ARG A 196 -3.02 31.26 -2.83
N LEU A 197 -3.90 30.26 -2.72
CA LEU A 197 -4.50 29.83 -1.45
C LEU A 197 -3.42 29.25 -0.51
N VAL A 198 -2.48 28.45 -1.01
CA VAL A 198 -1.34 27.94 -0.21
C VAL A 198 -0.56 29.09 0.40
N HIS A 199 -0.20 30.13 -0.40
CA HIS A 199 0.51 31.30 0.10
C HIS A 199 -0.28 32.16 1.06
N ALA A 200 -1.62 32.11 0.99
CA ALA A 200 -2.53 32.77 1.95
C ALA A 200 -2.71 31.96 3.26
N GLY A 201 -2.14 30.74 3.34
CA GLY A 201 -2.31 29.84 4.49
C GLY A 201 -3.61 29.02 4.47
N GLU A 202 -4.39 29.10 3.39
CA GLU A 202 -5.68 28.42 3.20
C GLU A 202 -5.50 26.97 2.75
N ILE A 203 -4.62 26.21 3.43
CA ILE A 203 -4.23 24.86 3.04
C ILE A 203 -5.43 23.90 3.04
N GLU A 204 -6.33 24.03 4.02
CA GLU A 204 -7.53 23.20 4.12
C GLU A 204 -8.44 23.36 2.88
N ALA A 205 -8.62 24.58 2.40
CA ALA A 205 -9.41 24.86 1.19
C ALA A 205 -8.80 24.16 -0.03
N VAL A 206 -7.48 24.23 -0.19
CA VAL A 206 -6.76 23.54 -1.28
C VAL A 206 -6.94 22.02 -1.19
N VAL A 207 -6.80 21.43 0.00
CA VAL A 207 -6.99 19.99 0.20
C VAL A 207 -8.42 19.58 -0.15
N ARG A 208 -9.42 20.35 0.27
CA ARG A 208 -10.84 20.11 -0.03
C ARG A 208 -11.12 20.16 -1.53
N GLU A 209 -10.58 21.13 -2.24
CA GLU A 209 -10.72 21.22 -3.69
C GLU A 209 -9.96 20.13 -4.42
N LEU A 210 -8.77 19.74 -3.97
CA LEU A 210 -8.04 18.60 -4.51
C LEU A 210 -8.85 17.30 -4.41
N LEU A 211 -9.51 17.06 -3.27
CA LEU A 211 -10.41 15.92 -3.11
C LEU A 211 -11.56 15.97 -4.13
N ALA A 212 -12.30 17.07 -4.15
CA ALA A 212 -13.51 17.21 -4.96
C ALA A 212 -13.22 17.23 -6.47
N LEU A 213 -12.16 17.93 -6.89
CA LEU A 213 -11.90 18.14 -8.31
C LEU A 213 -10.91 17.11 -8.90
N HIS A 214 -9.96 16.59 -8.12
CA HIS A 214 -8.90 15.74 -8.67
C HIS A 214 -9.06 14.27 -8.28
N TYR A 215 -9.21 13.96 -7.00
CA TYR A 215 -9.16 12.59 -6.54
C TYR A 215 -10.48 11.84 -6.66
N ASP A 216 -11.58 12.41 -6.17
CA ASP A 216 -12.86 11.71 -6.07
C ASP A 216 -13.51 11.36 -7.42
N PRO A 217 -13.49 12.25 -8.44
CA PRO A 217 -14.10 11.93 -9.74
C PRO A 217 -13.47 10.72 -10.42
N GLY A 218 -12.15 10.55 -10.25
CA GLY A 218 -11.41 9.42 -10.83
C GLY A 218 -11.54 8.13 -10.02
N TYR A 219 -11.69 8.25 -8.69
CA TYR A 219 -11.67 7.12 -7.77
C TYR A 219 -12.80 6.11 -8.05
N ALA A 220 -14.05 6.56 -8.02
CA ALA A 220 -15.19 5.65 -8.16
C ALA A 220 -15.18 4.90 -9.50
N THR A 221 -14.85 5.59 -10.59
CA THR A 221 -14.76 5.00 -11.93
C THR A 221 -13.61 4.01 -12.03
N SER A 222 -12.43 4.38 -11.53
CA SER A 222 -11.23 3.53 -11.54
C SER A 222 -11.41 2.27 -10.68
N THR A 223 -11.97 2.42 -9.48
CA THR A 223 -12.15 1.30 -8.55
C THR A 223 -13.14 0.28 -9.09
N ARG A 224 -14.30 0.72 -9.59
CA ARG A 224 -15.28 -0.18 -10.22
C ARG A 224 -14.75 -0.91 -11.44
N ARG A 225 -13.88 -0.25 -12.21
CA ARG A 225 -13.25 -0.86 -13.39
C ARG A 225 -12.21 -1.90 -13.04
N ASN A 226 -11.45 -1.67 -11.94
CA ASN A 226 -10.30 -2.49 -11.61
C ASN A 226 -10.60 -3.62 -10.62
N PHE A 227 -11.60 -3.46 -9.73
CA PHE A 227 -11.93 -4.44 -8.71
C PHE A 227 -13.30 -5.04 -9.00
N ALA A 228 -13.31 -6.28 -9.48
CA ALA A 228 -14.52 -6.95 -9.99
C ALA A 228 -15.65 -7.03 -8.95
N ARG A 229 -15.30 -7.20 -7.68
CA ARG A 229 -16.25 -7.35 -6.57
C ARG A 229 -16.49 -6.05 -5.77
N PHE A 230 -16.05 -4.91 -6.25
CA PHE A 230 -16.27 -3.63 -5.55
C PHE A 230 -17.74 -3.26 -5.41
N GLY A 231 -18.60 -3.70 -6.34
CA GLY A 231 -20.06 -3.48 -6.23
C GLY A 231 -20.71 -4.19 -5.03
N GLU A 232 -20.08 -5.24 -4.54
CA GLU A 232 -20.50 -6.05 -3.40
C GLU A 232 -19.70 -5.73 -2.13
N ALA A 233 -18.89 -4.66 -2.15
CA ALA A 233 -18.00 -4.31 -1.07
C ALA A 233 -18.73 -4.10 0.25
N LEU A 234 -18.25 -4.74 1.32
CA LEU A 234 -18.77 -4.54 2.66
C LEU A 234 -18.43 -3.13 3.16
N PRO A 235 -19.43 -2.34 3.59
CA PRO A 235 -19.18 -1.00 4.07
C PRO A 235 -18.51 -1.02 5.45
N VAL A 236 -17.49 -0.19 5.63
CA VAL A 236 -16.81 0.06 6.90
C VAL A 236 -16.93 1.54 7.21
N ALA A 237 -17.99 1.90 7.92
CA ALA A 237 -18.24 3.28 8.35
C ALA A 237 -17.32 3.63 9.54
N LEU A 238 -16.47 4.62 9.38
CA LEU A 238 -15.66 5.18 10.46
C LEU A 238 -16.37 6.41 11.03
N ALA A 239 -16.56 6.42 12.35
CA ALA A 239 -17.20 7.56 13.03
C ALA A 239 -16.30 8.80 12.97
N ASP A 240 -14.99 8.59 13.06
CA ASP A 240 -13.94 9.61 13.00
C ASP A 240 -12.61 8.96 12.58
N ARG A 241 -11.57 9.78 12.34
CA ARG A 241 -10.22 9.35 11.96
C ARG A 241 -9.35 8.87 13.13
N GLY A 242 -9.87 8.92 14.35
CA GLY A 242 -9.12 8.64 15.56
C GLY A 242 -8.78 7.16 15.76
N PRO A 243 -7.73 6.87 16.55
CA PRO A 243 -7.25 5.50 16.72
C PRO A 243 -8.28 4.56 17.36
N GLN A 244 -9.19 5.10 18.17
CA GLN A 244 -10.24 4.29 18.82
C GLN A 244 -11.32 3.84 17.82
N ALA A 245 -11.74 4.71 16.89
CA ALA A 245 -12.70 4.36 15.85
C ALA A 245 -12.10 3.30 14.91
N LEU A 246 -10.85 3.48 14.50
CA LEU A 246 -10.10 2.52 13.67
C LEU A 246 -9.92 1.17 14.38
N ALA A 247 -9.57 1.17 15.66
CA ALA A 247 -9.41 -0.07 16.42
C ALA A 247 -10.74 -0.83 16.60
N ARG A 248 -11.86 -0.11 16.81
CA ARG A 248 -13.20 -0.76 16.86
C ARG A 248 -13.56 -1.38 15.51
N ALA A 249 -13.37 -0.64 14.41
CA ALA A 249 -13.64 -1.16 13.07
C ALA A 249 -12.76 -2.38 12.75
N ALA A 250 -11.46 -2.32 13.05
CA ALA A 250 -10.53 -3.43 12.84
C ALA A 250 -10.94 -4.68 13.62
N LYS A 251 -11.31 -4.54 14.90
CA LYS A 251 -11.80 -5.68 15.71
C LYS A 251 -13.06 -6.29 15.15
N ALA A 252 -14.04 -5.47 14.74
CA ALA A 252 -15.29 -5.96 14.15
C ALA A 252 -15.04 -6.74 12.85
N ILE A 253 -14.12 -6.27 12.00
CA ILE A 253 -13.74 -6.95 10.75
C ILE A 253 -13.10 -8.30 11.06
N VAL A 254 -12.12 -8.37 11.98
CA VAL A 254 -11.43 -9.62 12.33
C VAL A 254 -12.39 -10.62 12.96
N GLN A 255 -13.27 -10.20 13.87
CA GLN A 255 -14.28 -11.08 14.48
C GLN A 255 -15.27 -11.64 13.46
N GLY A 256 -15.74 -10.81 12.51
CA GLY A 256 -16.64 -11.28 11.45
C GLY A 256 -16.01 -12.36 10.56
N GLU A 257 -14.71 -12.26 10.25
CA GLU A 257 -13.98 -13.30 9.51
C GLU A 257 -13.85 -14.62 10.32
N ASP A 258 -13.61 -14.52 11.62
CA ASP A 258 -13.51 -15.70 12.48
C ASP A 258 -14.85 -16.43 12.55
N ASP A 259 -15.97 -15.70 12.63
CA ASP A 259 -17.32 -16.26 12.63
C ASP A 259 -17.67 -16.92 11.27
N GLU A 260 -17.33 -16.30 10.15
CA GLU A 260 -17.51 -16.86 8.80
C GLU A 260 -16.69 -18.16 8.60
N ASN A 261 -15.44 -18.19 9.08
CA ASN A 261 -14.61 -19.38 9.00
C ASN A 261 -15.12 -20.52 9.89
N ALA A 262 -15.63 -20.22 11.09
CA ALA A 262 -16.24 -21.19 11.98
C ALA A 262 -17.52 -21.81 11.39
N ALA A 263 -18.36 -20.99 10.76
CA ALA A 263 -19.60 -21.44 10.11
C ALA A 263 -19.32 -22.33 8.88
N SER A 264 -18.28 -22.01 8.08
CA SER A 264 -17.90 -22.80 6.90
C SER A 264 -17.19 -24.12 7.24
N GLY A 265 -16.45 -24.18 8.36
CA GLY A 265 -15.78 -25.39 8.85
C GLY A 265 -16.70 -26.42 9.48
N GLY A 266 -17.88 -26.00 9.97
CA GLY A 266 -18.87 -26.88 10.59
C GLY A 266 -19.83 -27.64 9.62
N ALA A 267 -19.81 -27.28 8.32
CA ALA A 267 -20.69 -27.90 7.30
C ALA A 267 -20.05 -29.09 6.57
N GLY A 268 -18.85 -29.51 6.95
CA GLY A 268 -18.07 -30.60 6.32
C GLY A 268 -17.71 -31.76 7.25
N ALA A 269 -18.38 -31.92 8.38
CA ALA A 269 -18.16 -33.05 9.30
C ALA A 269 -19.33 -34.05 9.26
#